data_f01d97956d3f3db8cccec945e5b9fe76
#
_entry.id   f01d97956d3f3db8cccec945e5b9fe76
#
_cell.length_a   1.000
_cell.length_b   1.000
_cell.length_c   1.000
_cell.angle_alpha   90.00
_cell.angle_beta   90.00
_cell.angle_gamma   90.00
#
_symmetry.space_group_name_H-M   'P 1'
#
loop_
_entity.id
_entity.type
_entity.pdbx_description
1 polymer ?
#
loop_
_entity_poly.entity_id
_entity_poly.type
_entity_poly.pdbx_seq_one_letter_code
_entity_poly.pdbx_strand_id
1 'polypeptide(L)'
;MFGKYEQNFNAHKPLSTIAKFKYGTMPKKDKLGTGHYHAFSGYQIVGTYPEVMFENPQLIIVARGVGGCGDVKYTPANCYLTNLSIAIITEKTMHDDYLYHYLRLHDTKIMNTGSAQPQITVATLEKFEIPIPPEEEMIRFSDFVQPFKQQYRNNHDENKLLSKLRDTLVSKLMSGELDVSDIDI
;
A
#
# COMPACT_ATOMS: atom_id res chain seq x y z
N MET A 1 13.79 -17.38 -0.65
CA MET A 1 14.78 -16.47 -1.26
C MET A 1 15.23 -15.39 -0.29
N PHE A 2 14.33 -14.65 0.33
CA PHE A 2 14.67 -13.61 1.33
C PHE A 2 15.54 -14.12 2.51
N GLY A 3 15.21 -15.23 3.14
CA GLY A 3 15.95 -15.76 4.29
C GLY A 3 17.40 -16.16 4.05
N LYS A 4 17.81 -16.35 2.78
CA LYS A 4 19.24 -16.56 2.45
C LYS A 4 20.01 -15.25 2.33
N TYR A 5 19.34 -14.14 2.06
CA TYR A 5 19.97 -12.82 1.92
C TYR A 5 20.25 -12.18 3.29
N GLU A 6 19.41 -12.44 4.30
CA GLU A 6 19.59 -11.87 5.64
C GLU A 6 20.89 -12.32 6.33
N GLN A 7 21.33 -13.55 6.08
CA GLN A 7 22.52 -14.12 6.74
C GLN A 7 23.85 -13.53 6.26
N ASN A 8 23.87 -12.82 5.11
CA ASN A 8 25.09 -12.31 4.51
C ASN A 8 25.31 -10.80 4.71
N PHE A 9 24.35 -10.06 5.27
CA PHE A 9 24.46 -8.61 5.44
C PHE A 9 24.58 -8.22 6.91
N ASN A 10 25.81 -8.12 7.39
CA ASN A 10 26.14 -7.78 8.78
C ASN A 10 25.92 -6.29 9.13
N ALA A 11 25.68 -5.42 8.15
CA ALA A 11 25.57 -3.99 8.40
C ALA A 11 24.09 -3.56 8.44
N HIS A 12 23.53 -3.44 9.62
CA HIS A 12 22.25 -2.77 9.83
C HIS A 12 22.44 -1.26 9.73
N LYS A 13 21.53 -0.61 9.04
CA LYS A 13 21.49 0.85 8.89
C LYS A 13 20.08 1.37 9.15
N PRO A 14 19.95 2.62 9.65
CA PRO A 14 18.64 3.24 9.82
C PRO A 14 17.85 3.31 8.51
N LEU A 15 16.55 3.11 8.57
CA LEU A 15 15.64 3.24 7.41
C LEU A 15 15.76 4.59 6.72
N SER A 16 16.08 5.65 7.46
CA SER A 16 16.34 6.99 6.92
C SER A 16 17.49 7.05 5.90
N THR A 17 18.32 6.00 5.81
CA THR A 17 19.39 5.91 4.81
C THR A 17 18.84 5.78 3.37
N ILE A 18 17.69 5.13 3.20
CA ILE A 18 17.11 4.82 1.87
C ILE A 18 15.68 5.34 1.68
N ALA A 19 15.07 5.90 2.73
CA ALA A 19 13.70 6.39 2.67
C ALA A 19 13.50 7.66 3.51
N LYS A 20 12.56 8.49 3.08
CA LYS A 20 12.00 9.62 3.83
C LYS A 20 10.58 9.25 4.26
N PHE A 21 10.13 9.83 5.38
CA PHE A 21 8.84 9.50 5.98
C PHE A 21 7.98 10.76 6.11
N LYS A 22 6.72 10.65 5.73
CA LYS A 22 5.77 11.76 5.84
C LYS A 22 4.42 11.24 6.31
N TYR A 23 3.89 11.85 7.37
CA TYR A 23 2.50 11.57 7.76
C TYR A 23 1.53 11.98 6.65
N GLY A 24 0.49 11.18 6.46
CA GLY A 24 -0.72 11.67 5.82
C GLY A 24 -1.33 12.82 6.63
N THR A 25 -2.32 13.48 6.07
CA THR A 25 -2.92 14.68 6.64
C THR A 25 -4.36 14.40 7.10
N MET A 26 -4.73 14.93 8.27
CA MET A 26 -6.11 14.84 8.74
C MET A 26 -7.07 15.50 7.74
N PRO A 27 -8.03 14.77 7.17
CA PRO A 27 -8.95 15.37 6.22
C PRO A 27 -9.86 16.39 6.93
N LYS A 28 -10.09 17.53 6.28
CA LYS A 28 -11.04 18.52 6.77
C LYS A 28 -12.45 17.96 6.61
N LYS A 29 -13.29 18.10 7.65
CA LYS A 29 -14.64 17.52 7.68
C LYS A 29 -15.55 18.07 6.57
N ASP A 30 -15.41 19.35 6.25
CA ASP A 30 -16.16 20.05 5.21
C ASP A 30 -15.78 19.61 3.79
N LYS A 31 -14.59 19.06 3.61
CA LYS A 31 -14.09 18.58 2.32
C LYS A 31 -14.24 17.06 2.15
N LEU A 32 -14.39 16.31 3.23
CA LEU A 32 -14.56 14.86 3.17
C LEU A 32 -15.93 14.51 2.60
N GLY A 33 -15.95 13.66 1.59
CA GLY A 33 -17.16 13.34 0.80
C GLY A 33 -17.33 14.22 -0.44
N THR A 34 -16.42 15.18 -0.68
CA THR A 34 -16.44 16.02 -1.87
C THR A 34 -15.27 15.68 -2.80
N GLY A 35 -15.37 16.04 -4.08
CA GLY A 35 -14.31 15.77 -5.07
C GLY A 35 -14.30 14.33 -5.58
N HIS A 36 -13.20 13.95 -6.26
CA HIS A 36 -13.12 12.70 -7.05
C HIS A 36 -12.03 11.74 -6.57
N TYR A 37 -11.11 12.18 -5.71
CA TYR A 37 -9.99 11.38 -5.26
C TYR A 37 -10.35 10.59 -4.01
N HIS A 38 -9.85 9.36 -3.89
CA HIS A 38 -10.10 8.56 -2.69
C HIS A 38 -9.34 9.09 -1.48
N ALA A 39 -10.04 9.35 -0.38
CA ALA A 39 -9.42 9.54 0.93
C ALA A 39 -9.12 8.17 1.52
N PHE A 40 -7.84 7.81 1.62
CA PHE A 40 -7.37 6.49 2.05
C PHE A 40 -6.74 6.54 3.44
N SER A 41 -7.23 5.70 4.34
CA SER A 41 -6.75 5.66 5.73
C SER A 41 -5.57 4.72 5.96
N GLY A 42 -5.21 3.92 4.97
CA GLY A 42 -4.32 2.76 5.13
C GLY A 42 -5.08 1.47 5.42
N TYR A 43 -6.29 1.56 5.94
CA TYR A 43 -7.20 0.42 6.14
C TYR A 43 -8.20 0.31 4.99
N GLN A 44 -8.88 1.42 4.72
CA GLN A 44 -9.98 1.50 3.77
C GLN A 44 -10.09 2.91 3.18
N ILE A 45 -10.86 3.02 2.10
CA ILE A 45 -11.31 4.30 1.59
C ILE A 45 -12.39 4.81 2.54
N VAL A 46 -12.18 6.01 3.10
CA VAL A 46 -13.08 6.63 4.08
C VAL A 46 -14.00 7.69 3.46
N GLY A 47 -13.87 7.91 2.15
CA GLY A 47 -14.68 8.86 1.39
C GLY A 47 -13.92 9.37 0.17
N THR A 48 -14.43 10.46 -0.42
CA THR A 48 -13.75 11.19 -1.49
C THR A 48 -13.17 12.51 -0.95
N TYR A 49 -12.20 13.08 -1.67
CA TYR A 49 -11.54 14.33 -1.31
C TYR A 49 -11.21 15.15 -2.57
N PRO A 50 -11.22 16.48 -2.53
CA PRO A 50 -10.97 17.31 -3.71
C PRO A 50 -9.50 17.44 -4.10
N GLU A 51 -8.60 17.09 -3.20
CA GLU A 51 -7.15 17.21 -3.40
C GLU A 51 -6.51 15.82 -3.51
N VAL A 52 -5.51 15.68 -4.38
CA VAL A 52 -4.67 14.49 -4.48
C VAL A 52 -3.35 14.72 -3.75
N MET A 53 -2.90 13.72 -2.98
CA MET A 53 -1.59 13.75 -2.33
C MET A 53 -0.57 12.91 -3.09
N PHE A 54 -1.02 11.78 -3.64
CA PHE A 54 -0.20 10.85 -4.42
C PHE A 54 -0.94 10.46 -5.69
N GLU A 55 -0.34 10.80 -6.83
CA GLU A 55 -0.87 10.41 -8.16
C GLU A 55 -0.61 8.93 -8.45
N ASN A 56 0.56 8.44 -8.05
CA ASN A 56 0.93 7.03 -8.19
C ASN A 56 0.76 6.29 -6.86
N PRO A 57 0.61 4.94 -6.90
CA PRO A 57 0.61 4.13 -5.69
C PRO A 57 1.86 4.39 -4.85
N GLN A 58 1.67 4.80 -3.61
CA GLN A 58 2.71 5.14 -2.66
C GLN A 58 2.85 4.06 -1.59
N LEU A 59 4.08 3.65 -1.28
CA LEU A 59 4.36 2.75 -0.17
C LEU A 59 4.04 3.46 1.15
N ILE A 60 3.27 2.79 2.01
CA ILE A 60 2.87 3.32 3.31
C ILE A 60 3.00 2.27 4.40
N ILE A 61 3.13 2.74 5.63
CA ILE A 61 2.91 1.95 6.85
C ILE A 61 1.75 2.56 7.63
N VAL A 62 0.86 1.69 8.12
CA VAL A 62 -0.25 2.13 8.97
C VAL A 62 0.31 2.50 10.34
N ALA A 63 0.15 3.75 10.72
CA ALA A 63 0.80 4.33 11.91
C ALA A 63 -0.03 4.21 13.18
N ARG A 64 -1.36 4.06 13.08
CA ARG A 64 -2.28 4.05 14.22
C ARG A 64 -3.46 3.12 13.98
N GLY A 65 -3.97 2.51 15.07
CA GLY A 65 -5.18 1.70 15.08
C GLY A 65 -4.95 0.29 15.58
N VAL A 66 -5.96 -0.25 16.27
CA VAL A 66 -5.88 -1.53 17.00
C VAL A 66 -5.72 -2.74 16.08
N GLY A 67 -6.23 -2.67 14.86
CA GLY A 67 -6.32 -3.83 13.96
C GLY A 67 -5.23 -3.92 12.88
N GLY A 68 -4.34 -2.94 12.73
CA GLY A 68 -3.42 -2.93 11.59
C GLY A 68 -2.24 -1.96 11.72
N CYS A 69 -1.98 -1.43 12.93
CA CYS A 69 -0.76 -0.66 13.16
C CYS A 69 0.47 -1.52 12.80
N GLY A 70 1.30 -0.99 11.90
CA GLY A 70 2.44 -1.72 11.34
C GLY A 70 2.19 -2.37 9.98
N ASP A 71 0.94 -2.44 9.50
CA ASP A 71 0.66 -2.96 8.16
C ASP A 71 1.35 -2.13 7.08
N VAL A 72 2.04 -2.81 6.18
CA VAL A 72 2.75 -2.20 5.05
C VAL A 72 2.02 -2.54 3.76
N LYS A 73 1.69 -1.52 2.98
CA LYS A 73 0.95 -1.67 1.72
C LYS A 73 1.15 -0.47 0.79
N TYR A 74 0.62 -0.58 -0.44
CA TYR A 74 0.55 0.55 -1.35
C TYR A 74 -0.81 1.24 -1.26
N THR A 75 -0.81 2.57 -1.45
CA THR A 75 -2.05 3.32 -1.63
C THR A 75 -2.68 3.01 -2.99
N PRO A 76 -3.98 3.28 -3.17
CA PRO A 76 -4.52 3.49 -4.51
C PRO A 76 -3.78 4.63 -5.23
N ALA A 77 -3.78 4.62 -6.56
CA ALA A 77 -3.38 5.79 -7.34
C ALA A 77 -4.40 6.94 -7.14
N ASN A 78 -3.96 8.16 -7.36
CA ASN A 78 -4.78 9.36 -7.22
C ASN A 78 -5.53 9.42 -5.88
N CYS A 79 -4.79 9.37 -4.79
CA CYS A 79 -5.40 9.35 -3.45
C CYS A 79 -4.91 10.47 -2.53
N TYR A 80 -5.75 10.78 -1.56
CA TYR A 80 -5.42 11.59 -0.39
C TYR A 80 -5.16 10.67 0.80
N LEU A 81 -3.95 10.71 1.36
CA LEU A 81 -3.58 9.87 2.51
C LEU A 81 -3.95 10.55 3.82
N THR A 82 -4.71 9.86 4.66
CA THR A 82 -5.08 10.41 5.98
C THR A 82 -3.96 10.23 7.00
N ASN A 83 -4.05 10.94 8.12
CA ASN A 83 -3.08 10.94 9.22
C ASN A 83 -2.96 9.62 9.99
N LEU A 84 -3.70 8.58 9.62
CA LEU A 84 -3.57 7.23 10.20
C LEU A 84 -2.39 6.43 9.64
N SER A 85 -1.76 6.93 8.59
CA SER A 85 -0.64 6.27 7.93
C SER A 85 0.53 7.22 7.69
N ILE A 86 1.71 6.63 7.50
CA ILE A 86 2.95 7.32 7.13
C ILE A 86 3.35 6.82 5.74
N ALA A 87 3.59 7.76 4.83
CA ALA A 87 4.18 7.47 3.53
C ALA A 87 5.68 7.20 3.67
N ILE A 88 6.15 6.15 3.02
CA ILE A 88 7.57 5.76 2.89
C ILE A 88 8.00 6.21 1.50
N ILE A 89 8.79 7.27 1.42
CA ILE A 89 9.17 7.91 0.16
C ILE A 89 10.62 7.53 -0.13
N THR A 90 10.84 6.80 -1.20
CA THR A 90 12.16 6.40 -1.68
C THR A 90 12.50 7.14 -2.98
N GLU A 91 13.77 7.20 -3.32
CA GLU A 91 14.24 7.81 -4.57
C GLU A 91 14.38 6.79 -5.71
N LYS A 92 14.46 5.49 -5.36
CA LYS A 92 14.69 4.41 -6.32
C LYS A 92 13.66 3.29 -6.14
N THR A 93 13.12 2.79 -7.24
CA THR A 93 12.12 1.69 -7.24
C THR A 93 12.60 0.45 -6.50
N MET A 94 13.89 0.11 -6.63
CA MET A 94 14.45 -1.05 -5.91
C MET A 94 14.39 -0.89 -4.39
N HIS A 95 14.46 0.33 -3.85
CA HIS A 95 14.27 0.58 -2.42
C HIS A 95 12.82 0.33 -1.99
N ASP A 96 11.84 0.78 -2.81
CA ASP A 96 10.42 0.48 -2.58
C ASP A 96 10.16 -1.01 -2.54
N ASP A 97 10.67 -1.75 -3.53
CA ASP A 97 10.48 -3.19 -3.64
C ASP A 97 11.12 -3.92 -2.43
N TYR A 98 12.33 -3.55 -2.08
CA TYR A 98 13.02 -4.12 -0.94
C TYR A 98 12.26 -3.83 0.36
N LEU A 99 11.93 -2.56 0.64
CA LEU A 99 11.23 -2.16 1.86
C LEU A 99 9.86 -2.77 1.99
N TYR A 100 9.09 -2.83 0.90
CA TYR A 100 7.78 -3.47 0.90
C TYR A 100 7.86 -4.92 1.36
N HIS A 101 8.76 -5.70 0.77
CA HIS A 101 8.89 -7.12 1.10
C HIS A 101 9.54 -7.35 2.46
N TYR A 102 10.59 -6.59 2.79
CA TYR A 102 11.27 -6.70 4.08
C TYR A 102 10.30 -6.40 5.23
N LEU A 103 9.65 -5.24 5.22
CA LEU A 103 8.76 -4.82 6.30
C LEU A 103 7.50 -5.68 6.42
N ARG A 104 7.06 -6.35 5.36
CA ARG A 104 5.94 -7.30 5.43
C ARG A 104 6.31 -8.66 5.99
N LEU A 105 7.55 -9.08 5.84
CA LEU A 105 8.04 -10.37 6.36
C LEU A 105 8.47 -10.29 7.82
N HIS A 106 8.76 -9.09 8.30
CA HIS A 106 9.22 -8.86 9.67
C HIS A 106 8.12 -8.25 10.53
N ASP A 107 8.18 -8.52 11.84
CA ASP A 107 7.20 -7.94 12.77
C ASP A 107 7.45 -6.45 12.98
N THR A 108 6.73 -5.64 12.19
CA THR A 108 6.77 -4.18 12.31
C THR A 108 6.17 -3.66 13.62
N LYS A 109 5.45 -4.50 14.39
CA LYS A 109 4.87 -4.13 15.68
C LYS A 109 5.91 -3.84 16.74
N ILE A 110 7.14 -4.33 16.55
CA ILE A 110 8.29 -3.99 17.40
C ILE A 110 8.58 -2.48 17.41
N MET A 111 8.17 -1.75 16.36
CA MET A 111 8.29 -0.28 16.28
C MET A 111 7.18 0.46 17.04
N ASN A 112 6.23 -0.26 17.63
CA ASN A 112 5.11 0.34 18.34
C ASN A 112 5.58 0.98 19.65
N THR A 113 5.26 2.25 19.85
CA THR A 113 5.62 3.03 21.04
C THR A 113 4.47 3.25 22.01
N GLY A 114 3.24 2.84 21.68
CA GLY A 114 2.05 3.05 22.49
C GLY A 114 1.63 1.83 23.29
N SER A 115 1.50 1.95 24.63
CA SER A 115 1.05 0.85 25.47
C SER A 115 -0.48 0.62 25.41
N ALA A 116 -1.27 1.68 25.33
CA ALA A 116 -2.74 1.62 25.30
C ALA A 116 -3.29 1.67 23.86
N GLN A 117 -2.66 2.45 22.99
CA GLN A 117 -2.97 2.51 21.57
C GLN A 117 -1.70 2.29 20.76
N PRO A 118 -1.63 1.22 19.95
CA PRO A 118 -0.51 0.98 19.07
C PRO A 118 -0.26 2.18 18.16
N GLN A 119 0.96 2.70 18.19
CA GLN A 119 1.37 3.82 17.35
C GLN A 119 2.80 3.69 16.89
N ILE A 120 3.03 3.87 15.60
CA ILE A 120 4.33 4.03 14.97
C ILE A 120 4.53 5.51 14.63
N THR A 121 5.72 6.03 14.90
CA THR A 121 6.05 7.43 14.61
C THR A 121 7.11 7.55 13.51
N VAL A 122 7.18 8.70 12.86
CA VAL A 122 8.26 8.99 11.90
C VAL A 122 9.62 8.85 12.57
N ALA A 123 9.78 9.37 13.79
CA ALA A 123 11.05 9.28 14.52
C ALA A 123 11.47 7.83 14.83
N THR A 124 10.49 6.92 15.05
CA THR A 124 10.76 5.50 15.24
C THR A 124 11.19 4.85 13.93
N LEU A 125 10.50 5.17 12.82
CA LEU A 125 10.83 4.66 11.50
C LEU A 125 12.22 5.10 11.03
N GLU A 126 12.56 6.37 11.23
CA GLU A 126 13.86 6.92 10.84
C GLU A 126 15.03 6.20 11.51
N LYS A 127 14.85 5.78 12.75
CA LYS A 127 15.88 5.12 13.57
C LYS A 127 15.84 3.60 13.48
N PHE A 128 14.79 3.03 12.91
CA PHE A 128 14.66 1.58 12.83
C PHE A 128 15.75 1.01 11.94
N GLU A 129 16.57 0.12 12.49
CA GLU A 129 17.71 -0.48 11.79
C GLU A 129 17.30 -1.75 11.07
N ILE A 130 17.65 -1.82 9.79
CA ILE A 130 17.46 -2.98 8.92
C ILE A 130 18.76 -3.32 8.19
N PRO A 131 18.94 -4.57 7.76
CA PRO A 131 20.02 -4.91 6.84
C PRO A 131 19.73 -4.24 5.50
N ILE A 132 20.67 -3.44 5.00
CA ILE A 132 20.57 -2.82 3.66
C ILE A 132 21.54 -3.56 2.74
N PRO A 133 21.00 -4.34 1.77
CA PRO A 133 21.81 -5.05 0.79
C PRO A 133 22.60 -4.08 -0.10
N PRO A 134 23.70 -4.56 -0.74
CA PRO A 134 24.33 -3.83 -1.82
C PRO A 134 23.34 -3.48 -2.92
N GLU A 135 23.57 -2.36 -3.60
CA GLU A 135 22.68 -1.86 -4.66
C GLU A 135 22.41 -2.89 -5.75
N GLU A 136 23.44 -3.62 -6.17
CA GLU A 136 23.31 -4.69 -7.19
C GLU A 136 22.33 -5.79 -6.77
N GLU A 137 22.32 -6.17 -5.51
CA GLU A 137 21.39 -7.19 -5.01
C GLU A 137 19.96 -6.65 -4.94
N MET A 138 19.77 -5.40 -4.57
CA MET A 138 18.47 -4.76 -4.58
C MET A 138 17.93 -4.61 -6.03
N ILE A 139 18.78 -4.30 -6.99
CA ILE A 139 18.40 -4.27 -8.42
C ILE A 139 17.95 -5.65 -8.87
N ARG A 140 18.77 -6.69 -8.64
CA ARG A 140 18.41 -8.08 -9.00
C ARG A 140 17.09 -8.52 -8.38
N PHE A 141 16.86 -8.14 -7.13
CA PHE A 141 15.61 -8.43 -6.45
C PHE A 141 14.43 -7.67 -7.08
N SER A 142 14.59 -6.38 -7.35
CA SER A 142 13.58 -5.57 -8.03
C SER A 142 13.24 -6.14 -9.40
N ASP A 143 14.22 -6.45 -10.23
CA ASP A 143 14.02 -7.06 -11.55
C ASP A 143 13.26 -8.40 -11.46
N PHE A 144 13.54 -9.20 -10.43
CA PHE A 144 12.81 -10.43 -10.18
C PHE A 144 11.35 -10.19 -9.77
N VAL A 145 11.08 -9.16 -9.00
CA VAL A 145 9.73 -8.87 -8.45
C VAL A 145 8.83 -8.14 -9.44
N GLN A 146 9.39 -7.30 -10.33
CA GLN A 146 8.61 -6.46 -11.26
C GLN A 146 7.59 -7.23 -12.12
N PRO A 147 7.91 -8.39 -12.72
CA PRO A 147 6.92 -9.16 -13.49
C PRO A 147 5.71 -9.58 -12.65
N PHE A 148 5.94 -9.98 -11.40
CA PHE A 148 4.83 -10.37 -10.48
C PHE A 148 3.98 -9.17 -10.08
N LYS A 149 4.60 -8.01 -9.85
CA LYS A 149 3.85 -6.76 -9.58
C LYS A 149 3.00 -6.37 -10.78
N GLN A 150 3.52 -6.51 -12.00
CA GLN A 150 2.75 -6.23 -13.20
C GLN A 150 1.58 -7.20 -13.37
N GLN A 151 1.83 -8.49 -13.18
CA GLN A 151 0.77 -9.52 -13.21
C GLN A 151 -0.33 -9.23 -12.18
N TYR A 152 0.06 -8.88 -10.95
CA TYR A 152 -0.88 -8.53 -9.89
C TYR A 152 -1.75 -7.32 -10.27
N ARG A 153 -1.16 -6.28 -10.87
CA ARG A 153 -1.90 -5.10 -11.36
C ARG A 153 -2.89 -5.47 -12.44
N ASN A 154 -2.44 -6.24 -13.44
CA ASN A 154 -3.27 -6.69 -14.54
C ASN A 154 -4.50 -7.48 -14.02
N ASN A 155 -4.26 -8.46 -13.15
CA ASN A 155 -5.31 -9.29 -12.56
C ASN A 155 -6.27 -8.43 -11.70
N HIS A 156 -5.75 -7.43 -11.01
CA HIS A 156 -6.58 -6.54 -10.20
C HIS A 156 -7.50 -5.68 -11.07
N ASP A 157 -7.00 -5.14 -12.17
CA ASP A 157 -7.78 -4.32 -13.11
C ASP A 157 -8.81 -5.18 -13.86
N GLU A 158 -8.43 -6.39 -14.26
CA GLU A 158 -9.35 -7.37 -14.84
C GLU A 158 -10.48 -7.74 -13.87
N ASN A 159 -10.17 -8.04 -12.61
CA ASN A 159 -11.17 -8.32 -11.58
C ASN A 159 -12.16 -7.16 -11.38
N LYS A 160 -11.69 -5.90 -11.45
CA LYS A 160 -12.58 -4.73 -11.40
C LYS A 160 -13.51 -4.68 -12.60
N LEU A 161 -12.99 -4.96 -13.80
CA LEU A 161 -13.78 -4.99 -15.03
C LEU A 161 -14.83 -6.09 -14.99
N LEU A 162 -14.43 -7.31 -14.60
CA LEU A 162 -15.32 -8.46 -14.47
C LEU A 162 -16.42 -8.20 -13.42
N SER A 163 -16.09 -7.56 -12.30
CA SER A 163 -17.08 -7.18 -11.30
C SER A 163 -18.11 -6.20 -11.85
N LYS A 164 -17.67 -5.17 -12.58
CA LYS A 164 -18.59 -4.22 -13.24
C LYS A 164 -19.47 -4.90 -14.29
N LEU A 165 -18.89 -5.82 -15.08
CA LEU A 165 -19.61 -6.56 -16.11
C LEU A 165 -20.68 -7.43 -15.46
N ARG A 166 -20.31 -8.21 -14.43
CA ARG A 166 -21.28 -9.02 -13.66
C ARG A 166 -22.43 -8.17 -13.14
N ASP A 167 -22.13 -7.05 -12.48
CA ASP A 167 -23.17 -6.20 -11.87
C ASP A 167 -24.09 -5.59 -12.93
N THR A 168 -23.55 -5.23 -14.10
CA THR A 168 -24.33 -4.76 -15.25
C THR A 168 -25.23 -5.85 -15.81
N LEU A 169 -24.68 -7.08 -16.01
CA LEU A 169 -25.46 -8.21 -16.55
C LEU A 169 -26.56 -8.63 -15.59
N VAL A 170 -26.26 -8.72 -14.28
CA VAL A 170 -27.27 -9.05 -13.25
C VAL A 170 -28.41 -8.02 -13.28
N SER A 171 -28.08 -6.73 -13.35
CA SER A 171 -29.09 -5.66 -13.43
C SER A 171 -29.97 -5.81 -14.68
N LYS A 172 -29.39 -6.08 -15.84
CA LYS A 172 -30.15 -6.26 -17.13
C LYS A 172 -30.99 -7.51 -17.16
N LEU A 173 -30.50 -8.61 -16.57
CA LEU A 173 -31.29 -9.85 -16.40
C LEU A 173 -32.49 -9.62 -15.49
N MET A 174 -32.29 -8.94 -14.35
CA MET A 174 -33.38 -8.69 -13.40
C MET A 174 -34.43 -7.71 -13.95
N SER A 175 -34.03 -6.76 -14.81
CA SER A 175 -34.96 -5.84 -15.46
C SER A 175 -35.70 -6.43 -16.67
N GLY A 176 -35.31 -7.64 -17.13
CA GLY A 176 -35.85 -8.25 -18.36
C GLY A 176 -35.32 -7.61 -19.65
N GLU A 177 -34.31 -6.75 -19.57
CA GLU A 177 -33.64 -6.15 -20.74
C GLU A 177 -32.81 -7.21 -21.51
N LEU A 178 -32.30 -8.22 -20.79
CA LEU A 178 -31.65 -9.40 -21.37
C LEU A 178 -32.53 -10.61 -21.12
N ASP A 179 -32.98 -11.24 -22.21
CA ASP A 179 -33.64 -12.56 -22.18
C ASP A 179 -32.59 -13.64 -22.45
N VAL A 180 -32.56 -14.63 -21.60
CA VAL A 180 -31.64 -15.79 -21.69
C VAL A 180 -32.42 -17.13 -21.84
N SER A 181 -33.71 -17.05 -22.14
CA SER A 181 -34.58 -18.23 -22.27
C SER A 181 -34.13 -19.19 -23.37
N ASP A 182 -33.42 -18.67 -24.39
CA ASP A 182 -32.98 -19.44 -25.56
C ASP A 182 -31.50 -19.87 -25.46
N ILE A 183 -30.84 -19.69 -24.30
CA ILE A 183 -29.44 -20.11 -24.09
C ILE A 183 -29.47 -21.56 -23.53
N ASP A 184 -29.11 -22.52 -24.38
CA ASP A 184 -28.82 -23.88 -23.93
C ASP A 184 -27.53 -23.87 -23.04
N ILE A 185 -27.68 -24.32 -21.78
CA ILE A 185 -26.59 -24.44 -20.80
C ILE A 185 -26.12 -25.88 -20.77
#